data_1befdb9dd0a25ca5712ba4a6bb46e94f
#
_entry.id   1befdb9dd0a25ca5712ba4a6bb46e94f
#
_cell.length_a   1.000
_cell.length_b   1.000
_cell.length_c   1.000
_cell.angle_alpha   90.00
_cell.angle_beta   90.00
_cell.angle_gamma   90.00
#
_symmetry.space_group_name_H-M   'P 1'
#
loop_
_entity.id
_entity.type
_entity.pdbx_description
1 polymer ?
#
loop_
_entity_poly.entity_id
_entity_poly.type
_entity_poly.pdbx_seq_one_letter_code
_entity_poly.pdbx_strand_id
1 'polypeptide(L)'
;MRLEHINFEALKTFEVAAQTLSFTQAAQQLNITQSAVSQQIRLLEQRLEFPLFLRQNRSLQLTERGQILFESVSRSFSDINQTLKRLQSRHNELHINCLPSLALQWLMPRLSDFHLSQPSIVVKLKAEFQNLDSQLMQNQQIDLGIRFDPNEVSDDFSEVLLDEYLIAVATPTYLAKHPDFAQGKSLAGITLLHDAMPWIGAPAYIEWQTWLKQIKPEWLIQLDGIEFNLSSLAISAALNHQGVAMGRSALIYDELVSGRLINVFGTAVPSTASYKLLYPSGNNPDVEIFTQWLKQQAKVFKKQRKINLMN
;
A
#
# COMPACT_ATOMS: atom_id res chain seq x y z
N MET A 1 -30.85 23.58 1.53
CA MET A 1 -29.86 24.47 2.13
C MET A 1 -28.72 24.66 1.13
N ARG A 2 -28.31 25.89 0.82
CA ARG A 2 -27.24 26.15 -0.17
C ARG A 2 -25.97 26.59 0.54
N LEU A 3 -24.81 26.15 0.07
CA LEU A 3 -23.47 26.50 0.57
C LEU A 3 -23.22 28.03 0.61
N GLU A 4 -23.92 28.79 -0.23
CA GLU A 4 -23.81 30.26 -0.37
C GLU A 4 -24.01 31.04 0.94
N HIS A 5 -24.61 30.42 1.95
CA HIS A 5 -24.87 31.05 3.26
C HIS A 5 -23.88 30.61 4.36
N ILE A 6 -22.92 29.73 4.07
CA ILE A 6 -21.95 29.23 5.04
C ILE A 6 -20.60 29.94 4.81
N ASN A 7 -20.11 30.62 5.86
CA ASN A 7 -18.82 31.27 5.80
C ASN A 7 -17.67 30.23 5.88
N PHE A 8 -16.71 30.31 4.96
CA PHE A 8 -15.52 29.45 4.91
C PHE A 8 -14.70 29.48 6.21
N GLU A 9 -14.57 30.67 6.85
CA GLU A 9 -13.89 30.79 8.14
C GLU A 9 -14.58 30.02 9.26
N ALA A 10 -15.94 29.98 9.25
CA ALA A 10 -16.69 29.21 10.22
C ALA A 10 -16.49 27.69 10.05
N LEU A 11 -16.37 27.22 8.80
CA LEU A 11 -16.03 25.81 8.52
C LEU A 11 -14.60 25.48 8.95
N LYS A 12 -13.64 26.38 8.73
CA LYS A 12 -12.26 26.21 9.20
C LYS A 12 -12.17 26.18 10.73
N THR A 13 -12.90 27.07 11.39
CA THR A 13 -12.99 27.10 12.86
C THR A 13 -13.64 25.82 13.40
N PHE A 14 -14.66 25.32 12.72
CA PHE A 14 -15.29 24.06 13.06
C PHE A 14 -14.34 22.88 12.91
N GLU A 15 -13.62 22.79 11.80
CA GLU A 15 -12.62 21.72 11.57
C GLU A 15 -11.60 21.66 12.70
N VAL A 16 -10.97 22.79 13.03
CA VAL A 16 -9.94 22.84 14.08
C VAL A 16 -10.54 22.53 15.47
N ALA A 17 -11.75 23.00 15.75
CA ALA A 17 -12.44 22.71 17.00
C ALA A 17 -12.82 21.22 17.11
N ALA A 18 -13.16 20.57 15.98
CA ALA A 18 -13.48 19.16 15.91
C ALA A 18 -12.23 18.27 16.08
N GLN A 19 -11.11 18.65 15.47
CA GLN A 19 -9.82 17.94 15.64
C GLN A 19 -9.31 18.00 17.07
N THR A 20 -9.40 19.16 17.73
CA THR A 20 -8.85 19.36 19.07
C THR A 20 -9.81 18.96 20.18
N LEU A 21 -11.11 18.84 19.90
CA LEU A 21 -12.19 18.69 20.87
C LEU A 21 -12.09 19.69 22.04
N SER A 22 -11.55 20.90 21.76
CA SER A 22 -11.29 21.96 22.72
C SER A 22 -11.33 23.33 22.06
N PHE A 23 -12.28 24.15 22.43
CA PHE A 23 -12.35 25.54 21.92
C PHE A 23 -11.16 26.39 22.32
N THR A 24 -10.51 26.09 23.44
CA THR A 24 -9.30 26.80 23.89
C THR A 24 -8.11 26.44 22.99
N GLN A 25 -7.91 25.16 22.70
CA GLN A 25 -6.83 24.72 21.80
C GLN A 25 -7.09 25.18 20.36
N ALA A 26 -8.32 25.11 19.90
CA ALA A 26 -8.69 25.64 18.59
C ALA A 26 -8.40 27.15 18.47
N ALA A 27 -8.71 27.93 19.51
CA ALA A 27 -8.41 29.34 19.56
C ALA A 27 -6.91 29.62 19.46
N GLN A 28 -6.07 28.85 20.16
CA GLN A 28 -4.61 28.95 20.08
C GLN A 28 -4.08 28.65 18.69
N GLN A 29 -4.56 27.57 18.05
CA GLN A 29 -4.14 27.18 16.69
C GLN A 29 -4.55 28.20 15.62
N LEU A 30 -5.72 28.83 15.81
CA LEU A 30 -6.26 29.81 14.88
C LEU A 30 -5.80 31.27 15.19
N ASN A 31 -5.04 31.47 16.26
CA ASN A 31 -4.63 32.80 16.73
C ASN A 31 -5.80 33.79 16.96
N ILE A 32 -6.92 33.28 17.50
CA ILE A 32 -8.11 34.06 17.86
C ILE A 32 -8.49 33.81 19.32
N THR A 33 -9.50 34.53 19.84
CA THR A 33 -9.98 34.29 21.20
C THR A 33 -10.93 33.08 21.27
N GLN A 34 -10.98 32.41 22.43
CA GLN A 34 -11.94 31.33 22.67
C GLN A 34 -13.40 31.78 22.49
N SER A 35 -13.70 33.01 22.85
CA SER A 35 -15.02 33.62 22.66
C SER A 35 -15.38 33.73 21.16
N ALA A 36 -14.40 34.08 20.31
CA ALA A 36 -14.59 34.16 18.86
C ALA A 36 -14.84 32.76 18.27
N VAL A 37 -14.09 31.73 18.69
CA VAL A 37 -14.37 30.32 18.29
C VAL A 37 -15.78 29.93 18.68
N SER A 38 -16.17 30.14 19.95
CA SER A 38 -17.50 29.78 20.44
C SER A 38 -18.61 30.50 19.67
N GLN A 39 -18.42 31.79 19.32
CA GLN A 39 -19.36 32.55 18.54
C GLN A 39 -19.47 32.05 17.10
N GLN A 40 -18.35 31.77 16.44
CA GLN A 40 -18.35 31.24 15.07
C GLN A 40 -19.05 29.87 14.99
N ILE A 41 -18.76 28.98 15.93
CA ILE A 41 -19.44 27.68 16.01
C ILE A 41 -20.94 27.84 16.24
N ARG A 42 -21.33 28.70 17.19
CA ARG A 42 -22.75 28.98 17.47
C ARG A 42 -23.48 29.52 16.23
N LEU A 43 -22.88 30.44 15.49
CA LEU A 43 -23.47 30.99 14.27
C LEU A 43 -23.55 29.92 13.16
N LEU A 44 -22.57 29.03 13.06
CA LEU A 44 -22.60 27.92 12.13
C LEU A 44 -23.74 26.96 12.48
N GLU A 45 -23.86 26.54 13.75
CA GLU A 45 -24.96 25.67 14.22
C GLU A 45 -26.34 26.31 14.00
N GLN A 46 -26.49 27.61 14.22
CA GLN A 46 -27.72 28.34 13.94
C GLN A 46 -28.09 28.32 12.45
N ARG A 47 -27.11 28.48 11.56
CA ARG A 47 -27.35 28.44 10.11
C ARG A 47 -27.65 27.03 9.60
N LEU A 48 -27.05 26.03 10.26
CA LEU A 48 -27.29 24.62 9.94
C LEU A 48 -28.60 24.08 10.51
N GLU A 49 -29.18 24.79 11.50
CA GLU A 49 -30.38 24.39 12.25
C GLU A 49 -30.21 23.09 13.06
N PHE A 50 -28.95 22.71 13.36
CA PHE A 50 -28.66 21.59 14.25
C PHE A 50 -27.29 21.77 14.94
N PRO A 51 -27.13 21.17 16.15
CA PRO A 51 -25.88 21.23 16.87
C PRO A 51 -24.81 20.36 16.22
N LEU A 52 -23.56 20.82 16.22
CA LEU A 52 -22.38 20.09 15.78
C LEU A 52 -21.62 19.48 16.96
N PHE A 53 -21.73 20.11 18.14
CA PHE A 53 -21.07 19.68 19.37
C PHE A 53 -22.06 19.36 20.49
N LEU A 54 -21.73 18.33 21.25
CA LEU A 54 -22.34 18.02 22.55
C LEU A 54 -21.46 18.67 23.63
N ARG A 55 -22.04 19.62 24.39
CA ARG A 55 -21.38 20.29 25.52
C ARG A 55 -21.74 19.51 26.80
N GLN A 56 -20.87 18.61 27.23
CA GLN A 56 -21.01 17.95 28.53
C GLN A 56 -20.10 18.64 29.56
N ASN A 57 -20.42 18.53 30.85
CA ASN A 57 -19.82 19.33 31.95
C ASN A 57 -18.29 19.32 32.05
N ARG A 58 -17.54 18.49 31.30
CA ARG A 58 -16.06 18.44 31.25
C ARG A 58 -15.47 18.00 29.91
N SER A 59 -16.27 17.79 28.87
CA SER A 59 -15.77 17.34 27.55
C SER A 59 -16.58 17.94 26.42
N LEU A 60 -15.91 18.26 25.32
CA LEU A 60 -16.51 18.61 24.05
C LEU A 60 -16.48 17.36 23.16
N GLN A 61 -17.63 17.00 22.60
CA GLN A 61 -17.75 15.85 21.69
C GLN A 61 -18.54 16.27 20.45
N LEU A 62 -18.30 15.62 19.32
CA LEU A 62 -19.11 15.83 18.12
C LEU A 62 -20.46 15.13 18.25
N THR A 63 -21.50 15.73 17.68
CA THR A 63 -22.75 15.03 17.38
C THR A 63 -22.52 14.10 16.18
N GLU A 64 -23.44 13.16 15.93
CA GLU A 64 -23.41 12.35 14.71
C GLU A 64 -23.36 13.22 13.43
N ARG A 65 -24.16 14.27 13.37
CA ARG A 65 -24.16 15.24 12.25
C ARG A 65 -22.85 16.04 12.20
N GLY A 66 -22.29 16.38 13.38
CA GLY A 66 -20.98 17.00 13.50
C GLY A 66 -19.87 16.13 12.94
N GLN A 67 -19.89 14.82 13.23
CA GLN A 67 -18.92 13.87 12.72
C GLN A 67 -18.96 13.76 11.19
N ILE A 68 -20.15 13.61 10.61
CA ILE A 68 -20.34 13.56 9.15
C ILE A 68 -19.83 14.83 8.47
N LEU A 69 -20.16 16.01 9.04
CA LEU A 69 -19.69 17.28 8.49
C LEU A 69 -18.18 17.44 8.63
N PHE A 70 -17.60 17.03 9.76
CA PHE A 70 -16.15 17.09 10.01
C PHE A 70 -15.38 16.29 8.96
N GLU A 71 -15.75 15.06 8.69
CA GLU A 71 -15.10 14.20 7.68
C GLU A 71 -15.17 14.81 6.28
N SER A 72 -16.30 15.42 5.93
CA SER A 72 -16.48 16.07 4.63
C SER A 72 -15.63 17.36 4.51
N VAL A 73 -15.64 18.21 5.54
CA VAL A 73 -14.93 19.48 5.56
C VAL A 73 -13.41 19.24 5.57
N SER A 74 -12.92 18.32 6.41
CA SER A 74 -11.50 17.96 6.47
C SER A 74 -10.97 17.46 5.13
N ARG A 75 -11.73 16.59 4.45
CA ARG A 75 -11.37 16.15 3.08
C ARG A 75 -11.28 17.32 2.11
N SER A 76 -12.31 18.17 2.08
CA SER A 76 -12.35 19.32 1.16
C SER A 76 -11.20 20.30 1.39
N PHE A 77 -10.85 20.59 2.65
CA PHE A 77 -9.72 21.47 2.98
C PHE A 77 -8.37 20.83 2.62
N SER A 78 -8.22 19.53 2.83
CA SER A 78 -7.04 18.80 2.39
C SER A 78 -6.85 18.90 0.87
N ASP A 79 -7.92 18.71 0.09
CA ASP A 79 -7.90 18.78 -1.37
C ASP A 79 -7.52 20.19 -1.87
N ILE A 80 -8.10 21.23 -1.25
CA ILE A 80 -7.77 22.62 -1.56
C ILE A 80 -6.29 22.89 -1.25
N ASN A 81 -5.81 22.50 -0.06
CA ASN A 81 -4.42 22.72 0.34
C ASN A 81 -3.43 21.96 -0.58
N GLN A 82 -3.77 20.76 -0.98
CA GLN A 82 -2.96 19.97 -1.92
C GLN A 82 -2.89 20.67 -3.29
N THR A 83 -4.02 21.18 -3.77
CA THR A 83 -4.08 21.94 -5.02
C THR A 83 -3.25 23.21 -4.95
N LEU A 84 -3.35 23.99 -3.87
CA LEU A 84 -2.54 25.20 -3.68
C LEU A 84 -1.04 24.88 -3.62
N LYS A 85 -0.64 23.82 -2.94
CA LYS A 85 0.76 23.36 -2.91
C LYS A 85 1.27 23.00 -4.30
N ARG A 86 0.46 22.29 -5.12
CA ARG A 86 0.82 21.96 -6.52
C ARG A 86 1.00 23.20 -7.38
N LEU A 87 0.12 24.17 -7.23
CA LEU A 87 0.23 25.46 -7.97
C LEU A 87 1.47 26.26 -7.55
N GLN A 88 1.97 26.07 -6.35
CA GLN A 88 3.17 26.73 -5.83
C GLN A 88 4.46 25.95 -6.15
N SER A 89 4.38 24.63 -6.32
CA SER A 89 5.54 23.80 -6.67
C SER A 89 5.91 24.01 -8.14
N ARG A 90 7.18 24.31 -8.41
CA ARG A 90 7.74 24.41 -9.77
C ARG A 90 8.00 23.04 -10.41
N HIS A 91 7.83 21.95 -9.67
CA HIS A 91 8.01 20.57 -10.12
C HIS A 91 6.76 19.76 -9.80
N ASN A 92 6.28 19.00 -10.76
CA ASN A 92 5.22 18.00 -10.59
C ASN A 92 5.83 16.81 -9.83
N GLU A 93 5.90 16.90 -8.51
CA GLU A 93 6.39 15.81 -7.67
C GLU A 93 5.26 14.81 -7.41
N LEU A 94 5.52 13.55 -7.71
CA LEU A 94 4.60 12.44 -7.51
C LEU A 94 5.15 11.55 -6.38
N HIS A 95 4.50 11.58 -5.23
CA HIS A 95 4.89 10.83 -4.04
C HIS A 95 4.26 9.45 -4.02
N ILE A 96 5.07 8.43 -4.23
CA ILE A 96 4.64 7.03 -4.28
C ILE A 96 5.15 6.31 -3.06
N ASN A 97 4.27 5.58 -2.38
CA ASN A 97 4.63 4.67 -1.31
C ASN A 97 4.42 3.21 -1.76
N CYS A 98 5.48 2.42 -1.76
CA CYS A 98 5.48 1.06 -2.29
C CYS A 98 6.10 0.09 -1.29
N LEU A 99 5.72 -1.20 -1.37
CA LEU A 99 6.39 -2.25 -0.61
C LEU A 99 7.85 -2.38 -1.06
N PRO A 100 8.81 -2.53 -0.11
CA PRO A 100 10.24 -2.53 -0.43
C PRO A 100 10.65 -3.58 -1.47
N SER A 101 10.17 -4.81 -1.34
CA SER A 101 10.53 -5.88 -2.28
C SER A 101 9.99 -5.62 -3.70
N LEU A 102 8.75 -5.11 -3.83
CA LEU A 102 8.19 -4.76 -5.14
C LEU A 102 8.90 -3.54 -5.74
N ALA A 103 9.19 -2.53 -4.92
CA ALA A 103 9.95 -1.36 -5.36
C ALA A 103 11.30 -1.78 -5.96
N LEU A 104 12.05 -2.61 -5.25
CA LEU A 104 13.39 -3.06 -5.65
C LEU A 104 13.37 -3.95 -6.91
N GLN A 105 12.52 -4.98 -6.91
CA GLN A 105 12.62 -6.05 -7.91
C GLN A 105 11.77 -5.79 -9.16
N TRP A 106 10.67 -5.04 -9.03
CA TRP A 106 9.75 -4.87 -10.15
C TRP A 106 9.61 -3.43 -10.63
N LEU A 107 9.46 -2.46 -9.70
CA LEU A 107 9.19 -1.07 -10.07
C LEU A 107 10.44 -0.33 -10.54
N MET A 108 11.51 -0.35 -9.75
CA MET A 108 12.74 0.39 -10.06
C MET A 108 13.35 0.05 -11.42
N PRO A 109 13.44 -1.22 -11.86
CA PRO A 109 13.96 -1.55 -13.18
C PRO A 109 13.18 -0.93 -14.33
N ARG A 110 11.92 -0.51 -14.09
CA ARG A 110 11.00 0.06 -15.07
C ARG A 110 10.90 1.59 -15.02
N LEU A 111 11.28 2.21 -13.89
CA LEU A 111 11.11 3.66 -13.68
C LEU A 111 11.90 4.53 -14.67
N SER A 112 13.02 4.05 -15.21
CA SER A 112 13.77 4.75 -16.25
C SER A 112 12.94 5.00 -17.50
N ASP A 113 12.09 4.05 -17.88
CA ASP A 113 11.19 4.11 -19.02
C ASP A 113 10.10 5.20 -18.80
N PHE A 114 9.56 5.26 -17.58
CA PHE A 114 8.63 6.32 -17.19
C PHE A 114 9.29 7.71 -17.26
N HIS A 115 10.47 7.84 -16.69
CA HIS A 115 11.20 9.11 -16.68
C HIS A 115 11.53 9.63 -18.08
N LEU A 116 11.87 8.72 -19.02
CA LEU A 116 12.10 9.09 -20.42
C LEU A 116 10.82 9.54 -21.13
N SER A 117 9.68 8.91 -20.81
CA SER A 117 8.38 9.26 -21.42
C SER A 117 7.71 10.49 -20.80
N GLN A 118 7.99 10.76 -19.52
CA GLN A 118 7.38 11.85 -18.73
C GLN A 118 8.44 12.61 -17.91
N PRO A 119 9.38 13.33 -18.57
CA PRO A 119 10.50 13.99 -17.91
C PRO A 119 10.10 15.15 -16.99
N SER A 120 8.87 15.66 -17.13
CA SER A 120 8.32 16.73 -16.30
C SER A 120 7.81 16.24 -14.95
N ILE A 121 7.57 14.92 -14.78
CA ILE A 121 7.05 14.33 -13.53
C ILE A 121 8.21 13.78 -12.72
N VAL A 122 8.44 14.35 -11.54
CA VAL A 122 9.49 13.90 -10.61
C VAL A 122 8.91 12.87 -9.65
N VAL A 123 9.26 11.60 -9.81
CA VAL A 123 8.81 10.53 -8.91
C VAL A 123 9.63 10.54 -7.63
N LYS A 124 8.95 10.65 -6.50
CA LYS A 124 9.49 10.48 -5.14
C LYS A 124 9.00 9.13 -4.59
N LEU A 125 9.85 8.11 -4.66
CA LEU A 125 9.52 6.77 -4.21
C LEU A 125 9.97 6.55 -2.77
N LYS A 126 9.03 6.21 -1.89
CA LYS A 126 9.26 5.80 -0.51
C LYS A 126 8.91 4.32 -0.38
N ALA A 127 9.90 3.51 0.03
CA ALA A 127 9.70 2.07 0.17
C ALA A 127 9.50 1.71 1.65
N GLU A 128 8.28 1.36 2.04
CA GLU A 128 7.92 1.07 3.43
C GLU A 128 6.87 -0.05 3.53
N PHE A 129 6.99 -0.80 4.62
CA PHE A 129 6.03 -1.83 5.01
C PHE A 129 5.12 -1.27 6.11
N GLN A 130 4.02 -0.64 5.73
CA GLN A 130 3.00 -0.10 6.64
C GLN A 130 1.61 -0.19 6.01
N ASN A 131 0.58 -0.24 6.84
CA ASN A 131 -0.78 -0.04 6.34
C ASN A 131 -0.91 1.38 5.79
N LEU A 132 -1.65 1.49 4.70
CA LEU A 132 -2.07 2.76 4.14
C LEU A 132 -3.59 2.82 4.13
N ASP A 133 -4.12 3.81 4.81
CA ASP A 133 -5.50 4.26 4.67
C ASP A 133 -5.52 5.68 4.07
N SER A 134 -6.68 6.14 3.68
CA SER A 134 -6.86 7.47 3.06
C SER A 134 -6.34 8.60 3.93
N GLN A 135 -6.49 8.50 5.25
CA GLN A 135 -6.07 9.55 6.17
C GLN A 135 -4.56 9.60 6.33
N LEU A 136 -3.91 8.45 6.43
CA LEU A 136 -2.45 8.36 6.49
C LEU A 136 -1.82 8.84 5.18
N MET A 137 -2.39 8.45 4.04
CA MET A 137 -1.93 8.91 2.73
C MET A 137 -2.02 10.44 2.61
N GLN A 138 -3.12 11.04 3.04
CA GLN A 138 -3.28 12.50 3.08
C GLN A 138 -2.27 13.17 4.00
N ASN A 139 -2.11 12.65 5.23
CA ASN A 139 -1.19 13.22 6.23
C ASN A 139 0.27 13.16 5.78
N GLN A 140 0.66 12.09 5.10
CA GLN A 140 2.02 11.88 4.59
C GLN A 140 2.21 12.39 3.16
N GLN A 141 1.18 12.99 2.56
CA GLN A 141 1.20 13.49 1.17
C GLN A 141 1.57 12.40 0.14
N ILE A 142 1.05 11.19 0.34
CA ILE A 142 1.23 10.07 -0.58
C ILE A 142 0.17 10.18 -1.67
N ASP A 143 0.60 10.32 -2.92
CA ASP A 143 -0.29 10.42 -4.08
C ASP A 143 -0.74 9.05 -4.59
N LEU A 144 0.08 8.01 -4.39
CA LEU A 144 -0.22 6.64 -4.80
C LEU A 144 0.44 5.65 -3.85
N GLY A 145 -0.36 4.70 -3.33
CA GLY A 145 0.11 3.55 -2.56
C GLY A 145 0.16 2.29 -3.41
N ILE A 146 1.15 1.40 -3.18
CA ILE A 146 1.17 0.06 -3.77
C ILE A 146 1.32 -0.95 -2.63
N ARG A 147 0.34 -1.83 -2.46
CA ARG A 147 0.28 -2.84 -1.38
C ARG A 147 0.01 -4.22 -1.93
N PHE A 148 0.42 -5.23 -1.15
CA PHE A 148 0.11 -6.64 -1.40
C PHE A 148 -0.88 -7.09 -0.34
N ASP A 149 -2.09 -7.47 -0.74
CA ASP A 149 -3.21 -7.69 0.17
C ASP A 149 -4.15 -8.76 -0.39
N PRO A 150 -4.65 -9.73 0.43
CA PRO A 150 -5.61 -10.73 0.03
C PRO A 150 -7.04 -10.19 -0.10
N ASN A 151 -7.35 -9.06 0.52
CA ASN A 151 -8.71 -8.53 0.52
C ASN A 151 -9.18 -8.20 -0.89
N GLU A 152 -10.44 -8.50 -1.18
CA GLU A 152 -11.09 -8.03 -2.39
C GLU A 152 -11.11 -6.49 -2.41
N VAL A 153 -11.09 -5.93 -3.60
CA VAL A 153 -11.26 -4.48 -3.79
C VAL A 153 -12.67 -4.13 -3.34
N SER A 154 -12.80 -3.47 -2.19
CA SER A 154 -14.09 -3.20 -1.56
C SER A 154 -14.52 -1.75 -1.61
N ASP A 155 -13.68 -0.85 -2.14
CA ASP A 155 -13.94 0.58 -2.18
C ASP A 155 -13.46 1.23 -3.49
N ASP A 156 -13.97 2.44 -3.76
CA ASP A 156 -13.60 3.24 -4.95
C ASP A 156 -12.16 3.76 -4.92
N PHE A 157 -11.39 3.47 -3.85
CA PHE A 157 -10.03 3.96 -3.62
C PHE A 157 -8.94 2.93 -3.86
N SER A 158 -9.30 1.72 -4.30
CA SER A 158 -8.33 0.66 -4.56
C SER A 158 -8.64 -0.12 -5.83
N GLU A 159 -7.60 -0.55 -6.55
CA GLU A 159 -7.73 -1.43 -7.72
C GLU A 159 -6.58 -2.42 -7.82
N VAL A 160 -6.83 -3.59 -8.40
CA VAL A 160 -5.80 -4.62 -8.63
C VAL A 160 -4.88 -4.20 -9.77
N LEU A 161 -3.57 -4.10 -9.46
CA LEU A 161 -2.51 -3.89 -10.44
C LEU A 161 -2.03 -5.21 -11.03
N LEU A 162 -1.66 -6.16 -10.16
CA LEU A 162 -0.96 -7.38 -10.56
C LEU A 162 -1.35 -8.55 -9.66
N ASP A 163 -1.91 -9.58 -10.29
CA ASP A 163 -2.10 -10.91 -9.70
C ASP A 163 -0.76 -11.62 -9.53
N GLU A 164 -0.63 -12.48 -8.51
CA GLU A 164 0.62 -13.15 -8.19
C GLU A 164 0.53 -14.67 -8.19
N TYR A 165 1.70 -15.27 -8.42
CA TYR A 165 1.91 -16.70 -8.34
C TYR A 165 3.08 -17.01 -7.41
N LEU A 166 2.91 -18.03 -6.61
CA LEU A 166 3.89 -18.57 -5.68
C LEU A 166 4.68 -19.68 -6.34
N ILE A 167 6.01 -19.60 -6.25
CA ILE A 167 6.94 -20.54 -6.88
C ILE A 167 8.03 -20.88 -5.86
N ALA A 168 8.22 -22.17 -5.56
CA ALA A 168 9.34 -22.60 -4.74
C ALA A 168 10.64 -22.49 -5.55
N VAL A 169 11.58 -21.68 -5.07
CA VAL A 169 12.82 -21.36 -5.80
C VAL A 169 14.07 -21.61 -4.98
N ALA A 170 15.10 -22.08 -5.64
CA ALA A 170 16.43 -22.25 -5.09
C ALA A 170 17.48 -22.12 -6.21
N THR A 171 18.75 -21.97 -5.84
CA THR A 171 19.84 -22.01 -6.81
C THR A 171 20.12 -23.45 -7.28
N PRO A 172 20.62 -23.64 -8.51
CA PRO A 172 21.09 -24.96 -8.99
C PRO A 172 22.11 -25.58 -8.05
N THR A 173 23.03 -24.77 -7.51
CA THR A 173 24.07 -25.20 -6.55
C THR A 173 23.49 -25.76 -5.25
N TYR A 174 22.43 -25.15 -4.71
CA TYR A 174 21.76 -25.66 -3.51
C TYR A 174 21.09 -26.99 -3.80
N LEU A 175 20.36 -27.09 -4.90
CA LEU A 175 19.63 -28.33 -5.28
C LEU A 175 20.54 -29.50 -5.59
N ALA A 176 21.74 -29.25 -6.17
CA ALA A 176 22.73 -30.29 -6.41
C ALA A 176 23.21 -30.99 -5.12
N LYS A 177 23.15 -30.27 -3.98
CA LYS A 177 23.47 -30.82 -2.65
C LYS A 177 22.29 -31.52 -1.98
N HIS A 178 21.08 -31.36 -2.51
CA HIS A 178 19.83 -31.87 -1.94
C HIS A 178 19.01 -32.64 -3.00
N PRO A 179 19.52 -33.74 -3.57
CA PRO A 179 18.89 -34.44 -4.71
C PRO A 179 17.51 -35.03 -4.36
N ASP A 180 17.31 -35.50 -3.14
CA ASP A 180 15.99 -36.05 -2.74
C ASP A 180 14.91 -34.99 -2.67
N PHE A 181 15.26 -33.78 -2.25
CA PHE A 181 14.35 -32.63 -2.30
C PHE A 181 14.06 -32.23 -3.76
N ALA A 182 15.09 -32.09 -4.57
CA ALA A 182 14.94 -31.75 -6.00
C ALA A 182 14.05 -32.74 -6.76
N GLN A 183 14.02 -34.01 -6.34
CA GLN A 183 13.12 -35.05 -6.86
C GLN A 183 11.76 -35.10 -6.17
N GLY A 184 11.49 -34.20 -5.20
CA GLY A 184 10.22 -34.13 -4.49
C GLY A 184 9.98 -35.30 -3.51
N LYS A 185 11.05 -35.96 -3.02
CA LYS A 185 10.96 -37.12 -2.13
C LYS A 185 10.94 -36.75 -0.66
N SER A 186 11.70 -35.75 -0.23
CA SER A 186 11.87 -35.40 1.17
C SER A 186 12.19 -33.94 1.38
N LEU A 187 11.68 -33.37 2.50
CA LEU A 187 12.10 -32.06 3.06
C LEU A 187 13.27 -32.18 4.04
N ALA A 188 13.71 -33.37 4.38
CA ALA A 188 14.75 -33.57 5.39
C ALA A 188 16.03 -32.85 5.01
N GLY A 189 16.56 -32.03 5.93
CA GLY A 189 17.76 -31.24 5.74
C GLY A 189 17.61 -30.00 4.86
N ILE A 190 16.39 -29.64 4.50
CA ILE A 190 16.07 -28.43 3.72
C ILE A 190 15.77 -27.27 4.65
N THR A 191 16.37 -26.13 4.41
CA THR A 191 16.04 -24.88 5.06
C THR A 191 14.99 -24.14 4.23
N LEU A 192 13.78 -23.96 4.78
CA LEU A 192 12.76 -23.12 4.19
C LEU A 192 13.04 -21.65 4.55
N LEU A 193 12.87 -20.76 3.58
CA LEU A 193 13.08 -19.33 3.75
C LEU A 193 11.73 -18.64 3.61
N HIS A 194 11.29 -17.98 4.69
CA HIS A 194 9.96 -17.41 4.78
C HIS A 194 9.96 -15.88 4.70
N ASP A 195 9.06 -15.31 3.91
CA ASP A 195 8.54 -13.97 4.21
C ASP A 195 7.52 -14.14 5.34
N ALA A 196 7.92 -13.82 6.57
CA ALA A 196 7.08 -14.05 7.75
C ALA A 196 5.87 -13.11 7.81
N MET A 197 5.89 -12.04 7.03
CA MET A 197 4.83 -11.04 7.04
C MET A 197 4.60 -10.48 5.61
N PRO A 198 4.06 -11.31 4.70
CA PRO A 198 3.80 -10.90 3.32
C PRO A 198 2.82 -9.72 3.22
N TRP A 199 1.89 -9.59 4.15
CA TRP A 199 1.03 -8.43 4.41
C TRP A 199 0.75 -8.31 5.91
N ILE A 200 0.23 -7.18 6.35
CA ILE A 200 -0.06 -6.95 7.77
C ILE A 200 -1.20 -7.86 8.24
N GLY A 201 -0.93 -8.61 9.31
CA GLY A 201 -1.87 -9.60 9.84
C GLY A 201 -1.89 -10.94 9.08
N ALA A 202 -0.94 -11.18 8.18
CA ALA A 202 -0.81 -12.46 7.50
C ALA A 202 -0.62 -13.61 8.50
N PRO A 203 -1.29 -14.76 8.31
CA PRO A 203 -0.98 -15.95 9.06
C PRO A 203 0.47 -16.42 8.82
N ALA A 204 1.08 -17.02 9.85
CA ALA A 204 2.43 -17.55 9.71
C ALA A 204 2.52 -18.54 8.52
N TYR A 205 3.58 -18.40 7.74
CA TYR A 205 3.91 -19.28 6.62
C TYR A 205 2.82 -19.39 5.53
N ILE A 206 1.90 -18.43 5.44
CA ILE A 206 0.71 -18.52 4.57
C ILE A 206 1.07 -18.83 3.10
N GLU A 207 2.16 -18.28 2.58
CA GLU A 207 2.56 -18.52 1.20
C GLU A 207 3.04 -19.97 0.99
N TRP A 208 3.87 -20.48 1.90
CA TRP A 208 4.26 -21.90 1.88
C TRP A 208 3.07 -22.82 2.08
N GLN A 209 2.18 -22.51 3.02
CA GLN A 209 0.95 -23.29 3.24
C GLN A 209 0.06 -23.30 2.00
N THR A 210 -0.11 -22.16 1.32
CA THR A 210 -0.91 -22.05 0.10
C THR A 210 -0.32 -22.90 -1.01
N TRP A 211 0.98 -22.87 -1.20
CA TRP A 211 1.67 -23.64 -2.21
C TRP A 211 1.66 -25.15 -1.90
N LEU A 212 2.04 -25.53 -0.68
CA LEU A 212 2.13 -26.94 -0.28
C LEU A 212 0.77 -27.64 -0.30
N LYS A 213 -0.31 -26.99 0.10
CA LYS A 213 -1.67 -27.56 0.02
C LYS A 213 -2.02 -28.09 -1.38
N GLN A 214 -1.47 -27.49 -2.42
CA GLN A 214 -1.76 -27.89 -3.80
C GLN A 214 -0.73 -28.88 -4.37
N ILE A 215 0.53 -28.79 -3.93
CA ILE A 215 1.64 -29.49 -4.60
C ILE A 215 2.20 -30.64 -3.76
N LYS A 216 2.33 -30.46 -2.44
CA LYS A 216 2.95 -31.42 -1.53
C LYS A 216 2.28 -31.37 -0.15
N PRO A 217 0.98 -31.73 -0.04
CA PRO A 217 0.23 -31.58 1.21
C PRO A 217 0.84 -32.41 2.36
N GLU A 218 1.57 -33.48 2.07
CA GLU A 218 2.27 -34.29 3.05
C GLU A 218 3.42 -33.54 3.78
N TRP A 219 3.89 -32.41 3.23
CA TRP A 219 4.95 -31.61 3.81
C TRP A 219 4.46 -30.45 4.71
N LEU A 220 3.16 -30.27 4.84
CA LEU A 220 2.57 -29.19 5.65
C LEU A 220 2.93 -29.21 7.12
N ILE A 221 3.39 -30.33 7.64
CA ILE A 221 3.81 -30.52 9.05
C ILE A 221 5.26 -30.08 9.32
N GLN A 222 6.02 -29.70 8.30
CA GLN A 222 7.46 -29.37 8.37
C GLN A 222 7.71 -27.99 7.78
N LEU A 223 7.17 -26.95 8.44
CA LEU A 223 7.29 -25.56 7.93
C LEU A 223 8.35 -24.73 8.67
N ASP A 224 9.12 -25.33 9.56
CA ASP A 224 10.19 -24.64 10.27
C ASP A 224 11.27 -24.15 9.28
N GLY A 225 11.83 -22.99 9.53
CA GLY A 225 12.82 -22.39 8.66
C GLY A 225 13.36 -21.07 9.17
N ILE A 226 13.98 -20.31 8.29
CA ILE A 226 14.46 -18.95 8.59
C ILE A 226 13.40 -17.94 8.17
N GLU A 227 13.06 -17.04 9.10
CA GLU A 227 12.06 -16.00 8.89
C GLU A 227 12.70 -14.65 8.59
N PHE A 228 12.16 -13.98 7.59
CA PHE A 228 12.51 -12.61 7.21
C PHE A 228 11.24 -11.75 7.22
N ASN A 229 11.40 -10.46 7.42
CA ASN A 229 10.30 -9.51 7.36
C ASN A 229 10.09 -8.90 5.95
N LEU A 230 10.85 -9.34 4.97
CA LEU A 230 10.76 -8.89 3.57
C LEU A 230 11.04 -10.06 2.62
N SER A 231 10.24 -10.22 1.60
CA SER A 231 10.47 -11.21 0.53
C SER A 231 11.84 -11.08 -0.13
N SER A 232 12.32 -9.85 -0.32
CA SER A 232 13.65 -9.62 -0.92
C SER A 232 14.79 -10.20 -0.09
N LEU A 233 14.68 -10.28 1.23
CA LEU A 233 15.67 -10.92 2.09
C LEU A 233 15.63 -12.45 1.94
N ALA A 234 14.44 -13.06 1.90
CA ALA A 234 14.28 -14.49 1.65
C ALA A 234 14.84 -14.87 0.27
N ILE A 235 14.56 -14.07 -0.77
CA ILE A 235 15.11 -14.26 -2.11
C ILE A 235 16.63 -14.12 -2.12
N SER A 236 17.18 -13.12 -1.42
CA SER A 236 18.62 -12.92 -1.29
C SER A 236 19.28 -14.10 -0.57
N ALA A 237 18.68 -14.63 0.48
CA ALA A 237 19.18 -15.83 1.17
C ALA A 237 19.19 -17.06 0.24
N ALA A 238 18.13 -17.24 -0.57
CA ALA A 238 18.11 -18.31 -1.57
C ALA A 238 19.21 -18.17 -2.61
N LEU A 239 19.44 -16.95 -3.14
CA LEU A 239 20.53 -16.65 -4.07
C LEU A 239 21.92 -16.94 -3.47
N ASN A 240 22.06 -16.83 -2.14
CA ASN A 240 23.28 -17.18 -1.39
C ASN A 240 23.32 -18.65 -0.93
N HIS A 241 22.55 -19.53 -1.56
CA HIS A 241 22.54 -20.96 -1.31
C HIS A 241 22.14 -21.36 0.12
N GLN A 242 21.34 -20.54 0.84
CA GLN A 242 20.99 -20.79 2.23
C GLN A 242 19.72 -21.64 2.39
N GLY A 243 18.95 -21.82 1.31
CA GLY A 243 17.69 -22.57 1.39
C GLY A 243 16.83 -22.44 0.15
N VAL A 244 15.57 -22.81 0.33
CA VAL A 244 14.49 -22.69 -0.66
C VAL A 244 13.53 -21.58 -0.24
N ALA A 245 13.33 -20.58 -1.10
CA ALA A 245 12.39 -19.50 -0.82
C ALA A 245 11.05 -19.72 -1.54
N MET A 246 9.96 -19.20 -0.94
CA MET A 246 8.72 -18.99 -1.65
C MET A 246 8.78 -17.64 -2.35
N GLY A 247 8.94 -17.67 -3.66
CA GLY A 247 9.02 -16.47 -4.48
C GLY A 247 7.67 -16.09 -5.09
N ARG A 248 7.35 -14.79 -5.06
CA ARG A 248 6.27 -14.22 -5.88
C ARG A 248 6.78 -13.95 -7.27
N SER A 249 6.03 -14.31 -8.27
CA SER A 249 6.46 -14.26 -9.68
C SER A 249 7.03 -12.91 -10.10
N ALA A 250 6.48 -11.79 -9.63
CA ALA A 250 7.00 -10.45 -9.94
C ALA A 250 8.36 -10.17 -9.29
N LEU A 251 8.66 -10.77 -8.14
CA LEU A 251 9.86 -10.50 -7.38
C LEU A 251 11.05 -11.36 -7.82
N ILE A 252 10.80 -12.49 -8.47
CA ILE A 252 11.84 -13.48 -8.85
C ILE A 252 11.97 -13.67 -10.36
N TYR A 253 11.22 -12.91 -11.16
CA TYR A 253 11.14 -13.10 -12.61
C TYR A 253 12.52 -13.06 -13.27
N ASP A 254 13.31 -12.03 -13.00
CA ASP A 254 14.64 -11.85 -13.61
C ASP A 254 15.63 -12.92 -13.13
N GLU A 255 15.49 -13.38 -11.89
CA GLU A 255 16.30 -14.47 -11.34
C GLU A 255 16.00 -15.81 -12.01
N LEU A 256 14.73 -16.06 -12.32
CA LEU A 256 14.33 -17.27 -13.06
C LEU A 256 14.75 -17.21 -14.52
N VAL A 257 14.57 -16.08 -15.19
CA VAL A 257 14.96 -15.90 -16.59
C VAL A 257 16.48 -16.00 -16.76
N SER A 258 17.24 -15.46 -15.81
CA SER A 258 18.71 -15.57 -15.82
C SER A 258 19.26 -16.94 -15.37
N GLY A 259 18.41 -17.82 -14.84
CA GLY A 259 18.81 -19.13 -14.31
C GLY A 259 19.55 -19.06 -12.97
N ARG A 260 19.63 -17.91 -12.32
CA ARG A 260 20.24 -17.78 -10.97
C ARG A 260 19.39 -18.49 -9.93
N LEU A 261 18.08 -18.41 -10.05
CA LEU A 261 17.11 -19.25 -9.35
C LEU A 261 16.41 -20.15 -10.37
N ILE A 262 16.00 -21.32 -9.93
CA ILE A 262 15.16 -22.21 -10.73
C ILE A 262 13.88 -22.54 -9.98
N ASN A 263 12.79 -22.75 -10.71
CA ASN A 263 11.55 -23.29 -10.19
C ASN A 263 11.77 -24.77 -9.87
N VAL A 264 11.83 -25.11 -8.59
CA VAL A 264 12.26 -26.44 -8.13
C VAL A 264 11.38 -27.56 -8.66
N PHE A 265 10.08 -27.31 -8.74
CA PHE A 265 9.09 -28.35 -9.12
C PHE A 265 8.35 -28.03 -10.43
N GLY A 266 8.82 -27.04 -11.18
CA GLY A 266 8.18 -26.64 -12.43
C GLY A 266 6.74 -26.13 -12.28
N THR A 267 6.33 -25.73 -11.05
CA THR A 267 4.93 -25.40 -10.75
C THR A 267 4.81 -24.00 -10.15
N ALA A 268 3.79 -23.28 -10.58
CA ALA A 268 3.39 -22.01 -10.05
C ALA A 268 1.95 -22.07 -9.52
N VAL A 269 1.73 -21.66 -8.29
CA VAL A 269 0.43 -21.69 -7.61
C VAL A 269 -0.11 -20.27 -7.49
N PRO A 270 -1.37 -19.97 -7.84
CA PRO A 270 -1.95 -18.66 -7.63
C PRO A 270 -1.86 -18.25 -6.16
N SER A 271 -1.40 -17.03 -5.92
CA SER A 271 -1.41 -16.43 -4.57
C SER A 271 -2.82 -16.05 -4.17
N THR A 272 -3.11 -16.09 -2.86
CA THR A 272 -4.36 -15.55 -2.28
C THR A 272 -4.36 -14.02 -2.17
N ALA A 273 -3.24 -13.38 -2.46
CA ALA A 273 -3.06 -11.93 -2.41
C ALA A 273 -2.57 -11.39 -3.76
N SER A 274 -2.80 -10.12 -4.00
CA SER A 274 -2.41 -9.41 -5.22
C SER A 274 -1.82 -8.05 -4.90
N TYR A 275 -1.02 -7.48 -5.81
CA TYR A 275 -0.61 -6.10 -5.71
C TYR A 275 -1.76 -5.17 -6.11
N LYS A 276 -2.04 -4.19 -5.27
CA LYS A 276 -3.11 -3.20 -5.44
C LYS A 276 -2.56 -1.80 -5.43
N LEU A 277 -3.19 -0.95 -6.22
CA LEU A 277 -3.02 0.49 -6.17
C LEU A 277 -4.01 1.06 -5.17
N LEU A 278 -3.56 1.98 -4.33
CA LEU A 278 -4.37 2.71 -3.36
C LEU A 278 -4.29 4.20 -3.69
N TYR A 279 -5.43 4.85 -3.73
CA TYR A 279 -5.56 6.26 -4.06
C TYR A 279 -6.04 7.05 -2.85
N PRO A 280 -5.45 8.22 -2.55
CA PRO A 280 -6.09 9.18 -1.66
C PRO A 280 -7.32 9.77 -2.32
N SER A 281 -8.22 10.35 -1.53
CA SER A 281 -9.30 11.16 -2.08
C SER A 281 -8.72 12.37 -2.82
N GLY A 282 -9.07 12.56 -4.09
CA GLY A 282 -8.64 13.72 -4.88
C GLY A 282 -8.14 13.36 -6.29
N ASN A 283 -8.24 14.31 -7.21
CA ASN A 283 -7.89 14.11 -8.62
C ASN A 283 -6.51 14.71 -8.90
N ASN A 284 -5.51 13.87 -9.14
CA ASN A 284 -4.16 14.28 -9.55
C ASN A 284 -3.87 13.74 -10.96
N PRO A 285 -3.77 14.59 -11.99
CA PRO A 285 -3.50 14.15 -13.36
C PRO A 285 -2.19 13.35 -13.48
N ASP A 286 -1.16 13.69 -12.70
CA ASP A 286 0.13 12.99 -12.75
C ASP A 286 0.00 11.57 -12.18
N VAL A 287 -0.87 11.36 -11.18
CA VAL A 287 -1.22 10.02 -10.68
C VAL A 287 -1.88 9.20 -11.78
N GLU A 288 -2.79 9.79 -12.54
CA GLU A 288 -3.47 9.09 -13.63
C GLU A 288 -2.48 8.67 -14.73
N ILE A 289 -1.58 9.57 -15.15
CA ILE A 289 -0.51 9.28 -16.13
C ILE A 289 0.38 8.14 -15.62
N PHE A 290 0.83 8.22 -14.38
CA PHE A 290 1.69 7.18 -13.78
C PHE A 290 0.96 5.84 -13.64
N THR A 291 -0.30 5.86 -13.23
CA THR A 291 -1.13 4.67 -13.08
C THR A 291 -1.38 3.98 -14.43
N GLN A 292 -1.67 4.74 -15.48
CA GLN A 292 -1.83 4.18 -16.83
C GLN A 292 -0.53 3.50 -17.29
N TRP A 293 0.62 4.14 -17.05
CA TRP A 293 1.93 3.55 -17.33
C TRP A 293 2.15 2.27 -16.51
N LEU A 294 1.89 2.27 -15.19
CA LEU A 294 1.99 1.07 -14.34
C LEU A 294 1.13 -0.09 -14.85
N LYS A 295 -0.11 0.18 -15.22
CA LYS A 295 -1.03 -0.83 -15.79
C LYS A 295 -0.50 -1.39 -17.10
N GLN A 296 0.09 -0.57 -17.94
CA GLN A 296 0.73 -1.03 -19.17
C GLN A 296 1.95 -1.91 -18.87
N GLN A 297 2.80 -1.55 -17.92
CA GLN A 297 3.92 -2.37 -17.47
C GLN A 297 3.45 -3.72 -16.88
N ALA A 298 2.40 -3.70 -16.07
CA ALA A 298 1.79 -4.91 -15.53
C ALA A 298 1.23 -5.83 -16.64
N LYS A 299 0.58 -5.26 -17.66
CA LYS A 299 0.06 -6.01 -18.82
C LYS A 299 1.18 -6.67 -19.62
N VAL A 300 2.29 -5.96 -19.85
CA VAL A 300 3.47 -6.53 -20.52
C VAL A 300 4.07 -7.65 -19.69
N PHE A 301 4.26 -7.41 -18.39
CA PHE A 301 4.79 -8.41 -17.46
C PHE A 301 3.93 -9.68 -17.40
N LYS A 302 2.60 -9.56 -17.32
CA LYS A 302 1.68 -10.72 -17.33
C LYS A 302 1.86 -11.59 -18.56
N LYS A 303 2.10 -10.99 -19.73
CA LYS A 303 2.38 -11.75 -20.97
C LYS A 303 3.72 -12.47 -20.90
N GLN A 304 4.78 -11.77 -20.46
CA GLN A 304 6.12 -12.34 -20.32
C GLN A 304 6.14 -13.49 -19.30
N ARG A 305 5.51 -13.29 -18.15
CA ARG A 305 5.35 -14.30 -17.10
C ARG A 305 4.68 -15.56 -17.63
N LYS A 306 3.58 -15.43 -18.39
CA LYS A 306 2.87 -16.56 -18.97
C LYS A 306 3.77 -17.38 -19.91
N ILE A 307 4.57 -16.71 -20.72
CA ILE A 307 5.48 -17.40 -21.67
C ILE A 307 6.63 -18.09 -20.93
N ASN A 308 7.24 -17.45 -19.96
CA ASN A 308 8.52 -17.89 -19.40
C ASN A 308 8.40 -18.72 -18.11
N LEU A 309 7.28 -18.63 -17.38
CA LEU A 309 7.13 -19.28 -16.07
C LEU A 309 5.96 -20.27 -15.99
N MET A 310 5.04 -20.28 -16.96
CA MET A 310 3.81 -21.08 -16.90
C MET A 310 3.62 -22.01 -18.09
N ASN A 311 4.54 -22.02 -19.03
CA ASN A 311 4.65 -23.01 -20.11
C ASN A 311 5.76 -23.99 -19.71
#